data_45a81e4dc8ed92f77789360b72331165
#
_entry.id   45a81e4dc8ed92f77789360b72331165
#
_cell.length_a   1.000
_cell.length_b   1.000
_cell.length_c   1.000
_cell.angle_alpha   90.00
_cell.angle_beta   90.00
_cell.angle_gamma   90.00
#
_symmetry.space_group_name_H-M   'P 1'
#
loop_
_entity.id
_entity.type
_entity.pdbx_description
1 polymer ?
#
loop_
_entity_poly.entity_id
_entity_poly.type
_entity_poly.pdbx_seq_one_letter_code
_entity_poly.pdbx_strand_id
1 'polypeptide(L)'
;MAPVNTEPVHGAPYPAKTNTATATVNGIPTEAEVTYFRDKILVLVSQSGRLAQWIQVPLSAPSAASVDAALPPGLRSGNPSTGLLPSTHLTPRTLFGAGGEVRETFGQLVAAQIGSLLALRDSSDPRTLVVGLGLSLPSSGSGSVNNNAQAQAIYFDVVDLVQKVL
;
A
#
# COMPACT_ATOMS: atom_id res chain seq x y z
N MET A 1 -35.46 -6.58 5.05
CA MET A 1 -34.11 -6.22 4.60
C MET A 1 -33.99 -6.60 3.14
N ALA A 2 -33.99 -5.63 2.24
CA ALA A 2 -33.81 -5.90 0.82
C ALA A 2 -32.33 -6.24 0.58
N PRO A 3 -32.01 -7.28 -0.24
CA PRO A 3 -30.63 -7.55 -0.60
C PRO A 3 -30.10 -6.37 -1.42
N VAL A 4 -28.95 -5.85 -1.01
CA VAL A 4 -28.23 -4.88 -1.82
C VAL A 4 -27.80 -5.60 -3.10
N ASN A 5 -28.47 -5.28 -4.18
CA ASN A 5 -28.16 -5.81 -5.50
C ASN A 5 -26.84 -5.19 -5.94
N THR A 6 -25.75 -5.90 -5.73
CA THR A 6 -24.45 -5.55 -6.29
C THR A 6 -24.49 -5.90 -7.77
N GLU A 7 -24.98 -4.99 -8.61
CA GLU A 7 -24.81 -5.15 -10.04
C GLU A 7 -23.30 -5.18 -10.35
N PRO A 8 -22.84 -6.19 -11.11
CA PRO A 8 -21.46 -6.19 -11.56
C PRO A 8 -21.25 -4.93 -12.40
N VAL A 9 -20.32 -4.08 -11.99
CA VAL A 9 -19.90 -2.93 -12.77
C VAL A 9 -19.39 -3.49 -14.11
N HIS A 10 -20.16 -3.32 -15.16
CA HIS A 10 -19.73 -3.63 -16.51
C HIS A 10 -18.54 -2.71 -16.80
N GLY A 11 -17.33 -3.28 -16.77
CA GLY A 11 -16.13 -2.55 -17.14
C GLY A 11 -16.31 -1.99 -18.54
N ALA A 12 -16.45 -0.65 -18.64
CA ALA A 12 -16.32 0.01 -19.93
C ALA A 12 -14.97 -0.44 -20.53
N PRO A 13 -14.86 -0.60 -21.85
CA PRO A 13 -13.61 -0.97 -22.51
C PRO A 13 -12.62 0.18 -22.42
N TYR A 14 -12.17 0.49 -21.22
CA TYR A 14 -11.17 1.49 -20.99
C TYR A 14 -9.79 0.83 -21.00
N PRO A 15 -8.77 1.48 -21.54
CA PRO A 15 -7.45 0.86 -21.74
C PRO A 15 -6.69 0.57 -20.43
N ALA A 16 -7.18 1.01 -19.28
CA ALA A 16 -6.54 0.78 -17.99
C ALA A 16 -7.16 -0.45 -17.30
N LYS A 17 -6.30 -1.44 -17.01
CA LYS A 17 -6.70 -2.62 -16.22
C LYS A 17 -6.92 -2.21 -14.78
N THR A 18 -8.12 -2.47 -14.25
CA THR A 18 -8.51 -2.18 -12.87
C THR A 18 -8.95 -3.46 -12.17
N ASN A 19 -8.44 -3.70 -10.96
CA ASN A 19 -8.87 -4.79 -10.07
C ASN A 19 -9.38 -4.18 -8.77
N THR A 20 -10.44 -4.75 -8.20
CA THR A 20 -11.04 -4.29 -6.94
C THR A 20 -11.24 -5.46 -5.98
N ALA A 21 -11.10 -5.22 -4.69
CA ALA A 21 -11.46 -6.16 -3.63
C ALA A 21 -11.97 -5.40 -2.41
N THR A 22 -12.79 -6.06 -1.63
CA THR A 22 -13.35 -5.51 -0.38
C THR A 22 -13.04 -6.44 0.80
N ALA A 23 -12.79 -5.85 1.95
CA ALA A 23 -12.63 -6.55 3.22
C ALA A 23 -13.08 -5.65 4.38
N THR A 24 -13.17 -6.21 5.56
CA THR A 24 -13.40 -5.43 6.78
C THR A 24 -12.05 -5.19 7.46
N VAL A 25 -11.68 -3.92 7.62
CA VAL A 25 -10.47 -3.49 8.32
C VAL A 25 -10.88 -2.72 9.56
N ASN A 26 -10.46 -3.19 10.73
CA ASN A 26 -10.85 -2.59 12.02
C ASN A 26 -12.38 -2.42 12.19
N GLY A 27 -13.16 -3.41 11.75
CA GLY A 27 -14.63 -3.36 11.81
C GLY A 27 -15.30 -2.44 10.78
N ILE A 28 -14.54 -1.81 9.89
CA ILE A 28 -15.07 -0.89 8.88
C ILE A 28 -14.92 -1.51 7.48
N PRO A 29 -15.99 -1.55 6.67
CA PRO A 29 -15.89 -1.98 5.28
C PRO A 29 -14.88 -1.14 4.52
N THR A 30 -13.89 -1.79 3.93
CA THR A 30 -12.76 -1.17 3.25
C THR A 30 -12.65 -1.75 1.84
N GLU A 31 -12.48 -0.89 0.88
CA GLU A 31 -12.30 -1.25 -0.52
C GLU A 31 -10.87 -0.92 -0.96
N ALA A 32 -10.25 -1.85 -1.66
CA ALA A 32 -8.99 -1.62 -2.35
C ALA A 32 -9.21 -1.73 -3.87
N GLU A 33 -8.64 -0.79 -4.59
CA GLU A 33 -8.66 -0.72 -6.04
C GLU A 33 -7.25 -0.50 -6.56
N VAL A 34 -6.87 -1.24 -7.60
CA VAL A 34 -5.61 -1.03 -8.32
C VAL A 34 -5.89 -0.79 -9.78
N THR A 35 -5.38 0.32 -10.31
CA THR A 35 -5.46 0.66 -11.73
C THR A 35 -4.07 0.79 -12.32
N TYR A 36 -3.81 0.08 -13.41
CA TYR A 36 -2.52 0.06 -14.10
C TYR A 36 -2.54 1.01 -15.29
N PHE A 37 -1.80 2.12 -15.19
CA PHE A 37 -1.54 3.04 -16.29
C PHE A 37 -0.18 2.73 -16.93
N ARG A 38 0.11 3.41 -18.04
CA ARG A 38 1.37 3.23 -18.76
C ARG A 38 2.60 3.66 -17.95
N ASP A 39 2.48 4.76 -17.22
CA ASP A 39 3.57 5.42 -16.47
C ASP A 39 3.38 5.35 -14.96
N LYS A 40 2.21 4.92 -14.49
CA LYS A 40 1.84 4.87 -13.07
C LYS A 40 1.03 3.64 -12.70
N ILE A 41 1.12 3.27 -11.44
CA ILE A 41 0.21 2.32 -10.81
C ILE A 41 -0.53 3.11 -9.73
N LEU A 42 -1.86 3.13 -9.80
CA LEU A 42 -2.70 3.78 -8.81
C LEU A 42 -3.29 2.71 -7.90
N VAL A 43 -3.07 2.87 -6.59
CA VAL A 43 -3.67 2.03 -5.56
C VAL A 43 -4.51 2.91 -4.65
N LEU A 44 -5.79 2.60 -4.55
CA LEU A 44 -6.72 3.30 -3.66
C LEU A 44 -7.18 2.34 -2.58
N VAL A 45 -7.11 2.77 -1.32
CA VAL A 45 -7.69 2.05 -0.19
C VAL A 45 -8.59 3.00 0.56
N SER A 46 -9.88 2.77 0.48
CA SER A 46 -10.88 3.69 1.00
C SER A 46 -11.87 3.03 1.95
N GLN A 47 -12.29 3.80 2.94
CA GLN A 47 -13.42 3.49 3.81
C GLN A 47 -14.54 4.48 3.51
N SER A 48 -15.70 3.97 3.11
CA SER A 48 -16.86 4.77 2.68
C SER A 48 -16.52 5.73 1.51
N GLY A 49 -15.64 5.32 0.59
CA GLY A 49 -15.23 6.12 -0.58
C GLY A 49 -14.43 7.38 -0.26
N ARG A 50 -13.92 7.53 0.97
CA ARG A 50 -13.14 8.70 1.36
C ARG A 50 -11.66 8.45 1.17
N LEU A 51 -10.95 9.49 0.72
CA LEU A 51 -9.49 9.51 0.60
C LEU A 51 -8.98 10.74 1.39
N ALA A 52 -7.99 10.52 2.24
CA ALA A 52 -7.47 11.55 3.13
C ALA A 52 -5.98 11.81 2.95
N GLN A 53 -5.25 10.89 2.33
CA GLN A 53 -3.80 10.97 2.17
C GLN A 53 -3.39 10.42 0.81
N TRP A 54 -2.40 11.09 0.18
CA TRP A 54 -1.83 10.67 -1.09
C TRP A 54 -0.31 10.58 -0.99
N ILE A 55 0.24 9.46 -1.44
CA ILE A 55 1.66 9.16 -1.32
C ILE A 55 2.14 8.62 -2.65
N GLN A 56 3.33 9.04 -3.10
CA GLN A 56 3.97 8.46 -4.27
C GLN A 56 5.25 7.73 -3.89
N VAL A 57 5.54 6.66 -4.63
CA VAL A 57 6.75 5.86 -4.49
C VAL A 57 7.31 5.57 -5.88
N PRO A 58 8.46 6.12 -6.26
CA PRO A 58 9.13 5.74 -7.50
C PRO A 58 9.59 4.28 -7.40
N LEU A 59 9.18 3.42 -8.33
CA LEU A 59 9.60 2.01 -8.38
C LEU A 59 10.95 1.84 -9.09
N SER A 60 11.36 2.81 -9.89
CA SER A 60 12.62 2.82 -10.64
C SER A 60 13.87 3.09 -9.80
N ALA A 61 13.73 3.22 -8.47
CA ALA A 61 14.89 3.34 -7.59
C ALA A 61 15.76 2.07 -7.67
N PRO A 62 17.10 2.17 -7.55
CA PRO A 62 17.98 1.00 -7.62
C PRO A 62 17.52 -0.04 -6.60
N SER A 63 17.25 -1.25 -7.08
CA SER A 63 16.75 -2.32 -6.23
C SER A 63 17.79 -2.73 -5.20
N ALA A 64 17.34 -3.21 -4.03
CA ALA A 64 18.23 -3.78 -3.02
C ALA A 64 19.14 -4.88 -3.61
N ALA A 65 18.67 -5.59 -4.62
CA ALA A 65 19.48 -6.58 -5.35
C ALA A 65 20.71 -5.98 -6.05
N SER A 66 20.62 -4.73 -6.54
CA SER A 66 21.78 -4.04 -7.15
C SER A 66 22.74 -3.52 -6.09
N VAL A 67 22.24 -3.17 -4.90
CA VAL A 67 23.08 -2.77 -3.77
C VAL A 67 23.73 -4.00 -3.11
N ASP A 68 22.97 -5.09 -2.95
CA ASP A 68 23.50 -6.38 -2.44
C ASP A 68 24.57 -6.99 -3.39
N ALA A 69 24.43 -6.80 -4.70
CA ALA A 69 25.44 -7.23 -5.66
C ALA A 69 26.76 -6.45 -5.53
N ALA A 70 26.71 -5.21 -5.03
CA ALA A 70 27.87 -4.37 -4.78
C ALA A 70 28.55 -4.63 -3.43
N LEU A 71 27.90 -5.40 -2.52
CA LEU A 71 28.45 -5.73 -1.20
C LEU A 71 29.36 -6.95 -1.27
N PRO A 72 30.43 -6.99 -0.44
CA PRO A 72 31.27 -8.19 -0.29
C PRO A 72 30.45 -9.42 0.13
N PRO A 73 30.84 -10.65 -0.28
CA PRO A 73 30.05 -11.87 -0.07
C PRO A 73 29.68 -12.20 1.39
N GLY A 74 30.36 -11.60 2.37
CA GLY A 74 30.08 -11.79 3.81
C GLY A 74 29.05 -10.86 4.42
N LEU A 75 28.60 -9.84 3.66
CA LEU A 75 27.65 -8.83 4.13
C LEU A 75 26.29 -8.91 3.40
N ARG A 76 26.13 -9.90 2.52
CA ARG A 76 24.87 -10.14 1.84
C ARG A 76 23.84 -10.62 2.86
N SER A 77 22.80 -9.85 3.06
CA SER A 77 21.64 -10.23 3.89
C SER A 77 20.89 -11.38 3.24
N GLY A 78 21.36 -12.59 3.46
CA GLY A 78 20.83 -13.84 2.89
C GLY A 78 19.55 -14.33 3.56
N ASN A 79 18.60 -13.48 3.89
CA ASN A 79 17.33 -13.93 4.45
C ASN A 79 16.17 -13.61 3.49
N PRO A 80 15.66 -14.63 2.75
CA PRO A 80 14.49 -14.46 1.88
C PRO A 80 13.16 -14.32 2.64
N SER A 81 13.21 -14.17 3.95
CA SER A 81 12.03 -14.32 4.81
C SER A 81 11.28 -13.03 5.13
N THR A 82 11.51 -11.93 4.43
CA THR A 82 10.89 -10.68 4.83
C THR A 82 10.11 -9.96 3.73
N GLY A 83 9.21 -10.66 3.05
CA GLY A 83 8.12 -10.01 2.32
C GLY A 83 7.19 -9.18 3.23
N LEU A 84 7.45 -9.18 4.55
CA LEU A 84 6.71 -8.41 5.56
C LEU A 84 7.34 -7.04 5.86
N LEU A 85 8.57 -6.78 5.42
CA LEU A 85 9.25 -5.50 5.64
C LEU A 85 9.40 -4.74 4.32
N PRO A 86 9.13 -3.42 4.32
CA PRO A 86 9.34 -2.60 3.15
C PRO A 86 10.80 -2.60 2.71
N SER A 87 11.02 -2.60 1.41
CA SER A 87 12.36 -2.47 0.84
C SER A 87 12.97 -1.10 1.16
N THR A 88 14.18 -1.09 1.68
CA THR A 88 14.87 0.12 2.16
C THR A 88 15.24 1.11 1.06
N HIS A 89 15.25 0.67 -0.19
CA HIS A 89 15.57 1.53 -1.35
C HIS A 89 14.37 2.34 -1.86
N LEU A 90 13.14 2.00 -1.46
CA LEU A 90 11.95 2.74 -1.83
C LEU A 90 11.75 3.93 -0.91
N THR A 91 11.54 5.10 -1.49
CA THR A 91 11.38 6.36 -0.74
C THR A 91 9.97 6.90 -0.98
N PRO A 92 9.01 6.61 -0.09
CA PRO A 92 7.67 7.19 -0.15
C PRO A 92 7.73 8.70 0.07
N ARG A 93 6.92 9.46 -0.69
CA ARG A 93 6.73 10.90 -0.52
C ARG A 93 5.26 11.22 -0.39
N THR A 94 4.88 11.83 0.73
CA THR A 94 3.53 12.35 0.90
C THR A 94 3.30 13.55 -0.02
N LEU A 95 2.26 13.47 -0.84
CA LEU A 95 1.83 14.54 -1.75
C LEU A 95 0.82 15.44 -1.06
N PHE A 96 -0.18 14.84 -0.42
CA PHE A 96 -1.27 15.54 0.28
C PHE A 96 -1.69 14.78 1.53
N GLY A 97 -2.27 15.49 2.50
CA GLY A 97 -2.98 14.89 3.62
C GLY A 97 -2.08 14.31 4.69
N ALA A 98 -0.95 14.94 5.01
CA ALA A 98 -0.06 14.48 6.07
C ALA A 98 -0.79 14.27 7.41
N GLY A 99 -1.71 15.17 7.81
CA GLY A 99 -2.69 14.94 8.89
C GLY A 99 -2.13 14.56 10.26
N GLY A 100 -0.84 14.85 10.52
CA GLY A 100 -0.12 14.50 11.75
C GLY A 100 0.88 13.35 11.55
N GLU A 101 1.87 13.27 12.44
CA GLU A 101 3.02 12.37 12.34
C GLU A 101 2.62 10.88 12.26
N VAL A 102 1.67 10.44 13.07
CA VAL A 102 1.21 9.04 13.09
C VAL A 102 0.60 8.64 11.76
N ARG A 103 -0.27 9.49 11.19
CA ARG A 103 -0.92 9.22 9.90
C ARG A 103 0.11 9.24 8.77
N GLU A 104 1.04 10.16 8.80
CA GLU A 104 2.08 10.27 7.78
C GLU A 104 3.00 9.05 7.79
N THR A 105 3.50 8.68 8.96
CA THR A 105 4.35 7.49 9.14
C THR A 105 3.62 6.22 8.71
N PHE A 106 2.37 6.04 9.12
CA PHE A 106 1.57 4.88 8.74
C PHE A 106 1.37 4.81 7.22
N GLY A 107 0.99 5.94 6.60
CA GLY A 107 0.77 5.99 5.16
C GLY A 107 2.05 5.71 4.36
N GLN A 108 3.18 6.27 4.76
CA GLN A 108 4.47 6.01 4.12
C GLN A 108 4.87 4.54 4.26
N LEU A 109 4.64 3.92 5.42
CA LEU A 109 4.93 2.50 5.65
C LEU A 109 4.08 1.60 4.74
N VAL A 110 2.77 1.85 4.66
CA VAL A 110 1.86 1.12 3.77
C VAL A 110 2.28 1.29 2.31
N ALA A 111 2.57 2.52 1.87
CA ALA A 111 2.97 2.79 0.50
C ALA A 111 4.31 2.14 0.14
N ALA A 112 5.29 2.14 1.06
CA ALA A 112 6.56 1.45 0.89
C ALA A 112 6.38 -0.07 0.77
N GLN A 113 5.49 -0.66 1.56
CA GLN A 113 5.18 -2.09 1.49
C GLN A 113 4.52 -2.46 0.18
N ILE A 114 3.54 -1.68 -0.28
CA ILE A 114 2.90 -1.90 -1.59
C ILE A 114 3.93 -1.79 -2.72
N GLY A 115 4.80 -0.78 -2.65
CA GLY A 115 5.90 -0.63 -3.60
C GLY A 115 6.84 -1.84 -3.61
N SER A 116 7.15 -2.39 -2.43
CA SER A 116 7.99 -3.59 -2.30
C SER A 116 7.33 -4.83 -2.92
N LEU A 117 6.03 -5.01 -2.72
CA LEU A 117 5.27 -6.11 -3.34
C LEU A 117 5.27 -6.01 -4.87
N LEU A 118 5.14 -4.80 -5.41
CA LEU A 118 5.23 -4.57 -6.85
C LEU A 118 6.64 -4.84 -7.38
N ALA A 119 7.67 -4.35 -6.69
CA ALA A 119 9.08 -4.57 -7.06
C ALA A 119 9.50 -6.05 -6.99
N LEU A 120 8.89 -6.84 -6.11
CA LEU A 120 9.09 -8.30 -6.06
C LEU A 120 8.50 -9.01 -7.27
N ARG A 121 7.43 -8.47 -7.86
CA ARG A 121 6.81 -9.04 -9.08
C ARG A 121 7.57 -8.65 -10.34
N ASP A 122 8.00 -7.41 -10.42
CA ASP A 122 8.78 -6.87 -11.53
C ASP A 122 9.77 -5.82 -10.99
N SER A 123 11.00 -6.24 -10.81
CA SER A 123 12.09 -5.38 -10.33
C SER A 123 12.55 -4.34 -11.34
N SER A 124 12.14 -4.48 -12.61
CA SER A 124 12.48 -3.57 -13.70
C SER A 124 11.38 -2.55 -14.01
N ASP A 125 10.28 -2.54 -13.24
CA ASP A 125 9.16 -1.65 -13.48
C ASP A 125 9.55 -0.17 -13.30
N PRO A 126 9.55 0.65 -14.36
CA PRO A 126 9.97 2.04 -14.28
C PRO A 126 8.86 2.98 -13.80
N ARG A 127 7.66 2.45 -13.50
CA ARG A 127 6.49 3.25 -13.14
C ARG A 127 6.61 3.86 -11.75
N THR A 128 5.79 4.86 -11.51
CA THR A 128 5.60 5.44 -10.18
C THR A 128 4.32 4.88 -9.57
N LEU A 129 4.43 4.35 -8.36
CA LEU A 129 3.28 3.98 -7.55
C LEU A 129 2.68 5.24 -6.93
N VAL A 130 1.37 5.41 -7.03
CA VAL A 130 0.59 6.44 -6.32
C VAL A 130 -0.43 5.74 -5.44
N VAL A 131 -0.41 6.01 -4.15
CA VAL A 131 -1.30 5.40 -3.17
C VAL A 131 -2.21 6.48 -2.58
N GLY A 132 -3.52 6.26 -2.69
CA GLY A 132 -4.54 7.04 -1.99
C GLY A 132 -5.08 6.24 -0.80
N LEU A 133 -4.98 6.80 0.39
CA LEU A 133 -5.45 6.15 1.63
C LEU A 133 -6.56 6.97 2.29
N GLY A 134 -7.63 6.28 2.65
CA GLY A 134 -8.76 6.85 3.40
C GLY A 134 -9.14 5.99 4.59
N LEU A 135 -8.16 5.74 5.49
CA LEU A 135 -8.31 4.87 6.63
C LEU A 135 -8.58 5.64 7.94
N SER A 136 -9.45 5.10 8.76
CA SER A 136 -9.65 5.57 10.14
C SER A 136 -8.58 4.95 11.03
N LEU A 137 -7.60 5.77 11.42
CA LEU A 137 -6.55 5.37 12.36
C LEU A 137 -6.95 5.74 13.79
N PRO A 138 -6.53 4.97 14.81
CA PRO A 138 -6.72 5.35 16.20
C PRO A 138 -6.04 6.69 16.47
N SER A 139 -6.74 7.59 17.16
CA SER A 139 -6.18 8.89 17.54
C SER A 139 -5.10 8.70 18.60
N SER A 140 -4.05 9.49 18.51
CA SER A 140 -2.90 9.49 19.42
C SER A 140 -3.20 10.07 20.82
N GLY A 141 -4.37 9.74 21.41
CA GLY A 141 -4.76 10.13 22.77
C GLY A 141 -4.43 9.04 23.78
N SER A 142 -3.72 9.39 24.83
CA SER A 142 -3.40 8.71 26.09
C SER A 142 -3.85 7.24 26.23
N GLY A 143 -3.02 6.29 25.79
CA GLY A 143 -3.25 4.85 25.94
C GLY A 143 -2.36 4.04 25.00
N SER A 144 -1.07 4.30 25.03
CA SER A 144 -0.14 4.00 23.94
C SER A 144 0.01 2.55 23.49
N VAL A 145 -0.24 1.55 24.32
CA VAL A 145 0.01 0.14 23.95
C VAL A 145 -1.08 -0.43 23.07
N ASN A 146 -2.34 -0.14 23.37
CA ASN A 146 -3.49 -0.63 22.59
C ASN A 146 -3.56 0.02 21.20
N ASN A 147 -3.18 1.29 21.09
CA ASN A 147 -3.20 2.00 19.81
C ASN A 147 -2.16 1.47 18.83
N ASN A 148 -0.97 1.08 19.30
CA ASN A 148 0.07 0.49 18.46
C ASN A 148 -0.34 -0.90 17.95
N ALA A 149 -0.91 -1.75 18.80
CA ALA A 149 -1.40 -3.06 18.40
C ALA A 149 -2.54 -2.93 17.37
N GLN A 150 -3.44 -1.96 17.56
CA GLN A 150 -4.53 -1.71 16.62
C GLN A 150 -4.01 -1.16 15.27
N ALA A 151 -3.08 -0.22 15.30
CA ALA A 151 -2.45 0.29 14.06
C ALA A 151 -1.71 -0.81 13.30
N GLN A 152 -1.05 -1.71 14.01
CA GLN A 152 -0.38 -2.86 13.42
C GLN A 152 -1.38 -3.84 12.79
N ALA A 153 -2.49 -4.13 13.44
CA ALA A 153 -3.55 -4.97 12.88
C ALA A 153 -4.12 -4.34 11.60
N ILE A 154 -4.44 -3.04 11.62
CA ILE A 154 -4.90 -2.31 10.43
C ILE A 154 -3.88 -2.40 9.30
N TYR A 155 -2.60 -2.27 9.60
CA TYR A 155 -1.52 -2.38 8.61
C TYR A 155 -1.53 -3.75 7.90
N PHE A 156 -1.58 -4.84 8.65
CA PHE A 156 -1.60 -6.18 8.05
C PHE A 156 -2.87 -6.45 7.25
N ASP A 157 -4.03 -6.04 7.77
CA ASP A 157 -5.30 -6.18 7.07
C ASP A 157 -5.31 -5.42 5.73
N VAL A 158 -4.76 -4.21 5.72
CA VAL A 158 -4.64 -3.38 4.51
C VAL A 158 -3.68 -4.01 3.50
N VAL A 159 -2.51 -4.48 3.95
CA VAL A 159 -1.52 -5.13 3.08
C VAL A 159 -2.11 -6.40 2.48
N ASP A 160 -2.79 -7.25 3.28
CA ASP A 160 -3.46 -8.45 2.77
C ASP A 160 -4.55 -8.12 1.75
N LEU A 161 -5.36 -7.08 2.01
CA LEU A 161 -6.39 -6.65 1.09
C LEU A 161 -5.79 -6.17 -0.25
N VAL A 162 -4.72 -5.38 -0.20
CA VAL A 162 -4.05 -4.88 -1.40
C VAL A 162 -3.38 -6.02 -2.19
N GLN A 163 -2.81 -7.02 -1.52
CA GLN A 163 -2.24 -8.19 -2.20
C GLN A 163 -3.26 -8.94 -3.07
N LYS A 164 -4.53 -8.93 -2.69
CA LYS A 164 -5.61 -9.60 -3.47
C LYS A 164 -5.92 -8.90 -4.79
N VAL A 165 -5.62 -7.61 -4.91
CA VAL A 165 -5.91 -6.81 -6.12
C VAL A 165 -4.67 -6.57 -6.99
N LEU A 166 -3.47 -6.69 -6.41
CA LEU A 166 -2.22 -6.64 -7.18
C LEU A 166 -2.08 -7.86 -8.08
#